data_497ce25bffc20db83d1fb758c642ea9b
#
_entry.id   497ce25bffc20db83d1fb758c642ea9b
#
_cell.length_a   1.000
_cell.length_b   1.000
_cell.length_c   1.000
_cell.angle_alpha   90.00
_cell.angle_beta   90.00
_cell.angle_gamma   90.00
#
_symmetry.space_group_name_H-M   'P 1'
#
loop_
_entity.id
_entity.type
_entity.pdbx_description
1 polymer ?
#
loop_
_entity_poly.entity_id
_entity_poly.type
_entity_poly.pdbx_seq_one_letter_code
_entity_poly.pdbx_strand_id
1 'polypeptide(L)'
;AIDTTRPYLVNLPGDRAIVVFFYNGEISSAVAFENLLSNGERFAGRLLKELAGRSGPRLVHIATDGETYGHHHRHGDMALAFALHYIETSGLARLTNYGEYLEHHPPAYEAEINEHSAWSCAHGVERWSGNCGCSTGMNPGWTQAWRAPLRRALNWLRDELAPLYEKQASLYLKDPWEARNDYISVILDRSPESQSEFLAKHALGKLGQAEQVKVLKLL
;
A
#
# COMPACT_ATOMS: atom_id res chain seq x y z
N ALA A 1 -19.27 11.28 6.50
CA ALA A 1 -17.89 11.27 6.99
C ALA A 1 -17.42 9.82 7.13
N ILE A 2 -16.16 9.54 6.82
CA ILE A 2 -15.55 8.22 6.97
C ILE A 2 -15.29 7.95 8.46
N ASP A 3 -15.67 6.76 8.93
CA ASP A 3 -15.30 6.24 10.25
C ASP A 3 -14.07 5.35 10.10
N THR A 4 -12.92 5.83 10.53
CA THR A 4 -11.63 5.13 10.39
C THR A 4 -11.51 3.85 11.23
N THR A 5 -12.53 3.50 12.01
CA THR A 5 -12.53 2.30 12.85
C THR A 5 -13.20 1.08 12.21
N ARG A 6 -13.48 1.14 10.91
CA ARG A 6 -14.13 0.04 10.16
C ARG A 6 -13.64 -0.07 8.72
N PRO A 7 -13.75 -1.24 8.10
CA PRO A 7 -13.45 -1.44 6.68
C PRO A 7 -14.59 -0.95 5.79
N TYR A 8 -14.25 -0.65 4.55
CA TYR A 8 -15.18 -0.26 3.48
C TYR A 8 -14.93 -1.08 2.23
N LEU A 9 -15.98 -1.41 1.52
CA LEU A 9 -15.91 -1.96 0.17
C LEU A 9 -15.84 -0.82 -0.85
N VAL A 10 -14.88 -0.90 -1.75
CA VAL A 10 -14.77 -0.01 -2.90
C VAL A 10 -14.98 -0.83 -4.16
N ASN A 11 -16.04 -0.52 -4.88
CA ASN A 11 -16.37 -1.17 -6.13
C ASN A 11 -15.45 -0.67 -7.25
N LEU A 12 -14.97 -1.58 -8.07
CA LEU A 12 -14.07 -1.33 -9.20
C LEU A 12 -14.72 -1.76 -10.51
N PRO A 13 -14.26 -1.26 -11.66
CA PRO A 13 -14.75 -1.70 -12.97
C PRO A 13 -14.63 -3.21 -13.17
N GLY A 14 -15.60 -3.82 -13.88
CA GLY A 14 -15.62 -5.25 -14.21
C GLY A 14 -15.98 -6.15 -13.03
N ASP A 15 -16.97 -5.74 -12.23
CA ASP A 15 -17.53 -6.49 -11.10
C ASP A 15 -16.47 -6.92 -10.05
N ARG A 16 -15.43 -6.14 -9.94
CA ARG A 16 -14.37 -6.31 -8.93
C ARG A 16 -14.59 -5.37 -7.77
N ALA A 17 -14.06 -5.74 -6.62
CA ALA A 17 -14.08 -4.90 -5.44
C ALA A 17 -12.79 -5.05 -4.63
N ILE A 18 -12.47 -4.04 -3.85
CA ILE A 18 -11.35 -4.07 -2.90
C ILE A 18 -11.83 -3.57 -1.53
N VAL A 19 -11.31 -4.17 -0.48
CA VAL A 19 -11.55 -3.67 0.88
C VAL A 19 -10.50 -2.63 1.26
N VAL A 20 -10.97 -1.48 1.72
CA VAL A 20 -10.11 -0.36 2.10
C VAL A 20 -10.30 -0.04 3.58
N PHE A 21 -9.18 0.16 4.26
CA PHE A 21 -9.11 0.68 5.62
C PHE A 21 -8.55 2.10 5.58
N PHE A 22 -9.31 3.07 6.06
CA PHE A 22 -8.85 4.45 6.17
C PHE A 22 -8.19 4.66 7.54
N TYR A 23 -6.89 4.87 7.56
CA TYR A 23 -6.13 5.02 8.79
C TYR A 23 -6.52 6.26 9.61
N ASN A 24 -6.30 6.22 10.93
CA ASN A 24 -6.51 7.39 11.78
C ASN A 24 -5.40 8.43 11.56
N GLY A 25 -5.71 9.48 10.80
CA GLY A 25 -4.76 10.53 10.43
C GLY A 25 -4.29 11.37 11.61
N GLU A 26 -5.15 11.61 12.61
CA GLU A 26 -4.79 12.39 13.79
C GLU A 26 -3.74 11.67 14.64
N ILE A 27 -3.92 10.37 14.88
CA ILE A 27 -2.92 9.60 15.65
C ILE A 27 -1.64 9.42 14.83
N SER A 28 -1.75 9.17 13.53
CA SER A 28 -0.58 9.06 12.65
C SER A 28 0.25 10.34 12.63
N SER A 29 -0.42 11.50 12.58
CA SER A 29 0.22 12.81 12.69
C SER A 29 0.86 13.03 14.06
N ALA A 30 0.18 12.64 15.13
CA ALA A 30 0.71 12.77 16.49
C ALA A 30 1.96 11.90 16.71
N VAL A 31 2.00 10.70 16.11
CA VAL A 31 3.19 9.85 16.10
C VAL A 31 4.34 10.53 15.38
N ALA A 32 4.09 11.09 14.19
CA ALA A 32 5.13 11.66 13.35
C ALA A 32 5.64 13.03 13.85
N PHE A 33 4.75 13.89 14.39
CA PHE A 33 5.04 15.31 14.59
C PHE A 33 4.79 15.84 16.02
N GLU A 34 4.05 15.13 16.87
CA GLU A 34 3.65 15.61 18.20
C GLU A 34 4.33 14.86 19.35
N ASN A 35 5.44 14.19 19.05
CA ASN A 35 6.25 13.46 20.04
C ASN A 35 5.44 12.44 20.87
N LEU A 36 4.44 11.80 20.29
CA LEU A 36 3.59 10.81 20.95
C LEU A 36 4.42 9.59 21.42
N LEU A 37 5.47 9.23 20.67
CA LEU A 37 6.38 8.12 20.99
C LEU A 37 7.35 8.40 22.15
N SER A 38 7.32 9.58 22.76
CA SER A 38 8.14 9.83 23.97
C SER A 38 7.67 9.06 25.21
N ASN A 39 6.43 8.52 25.18
CA ASN A 39 5.86 7.76 26.29
C ASN A 39 4.91 6.68 25.74
N GLY A 40 5.28 5.41 25.95
CA GLY A 40 4.52 4.26 25.45
C GLY A 40 3.13 4.11 26.08
N GLU A 41 2.94 4.48 27.35
CA GLU A 41 1.63 4.47 28.02
C GLU A 41 0.69 5.50 27.38
N ARG A 42 1.18 6.73 27.14
CA ARG A 42 0.42 7.78 26.45
C ARG A 42 0.06 7.33 25.02
N PHE A 43 0.97 6.65 24.33
CA PHE A 43 0.72 6.11 22.99
C PHE A 43 -0.37 5.03 23.02
N ALA A 44 -0.27 4.03 23.93
CA ALA A 44 -1.29 3.02 24.11
C ALA A 44 -2.65 3.63 24.47
N GLY A 45 -2.69 4.56 25.42
CA GLY A 45 -3.91 5.26 25.82
C GLY A 45 -4.56 6.05 24.68
N ARG A 46 -3.78 6.63 23.78
CA ARG A 46 -4.29 7.34 22.61
C ARG A 46 -4.96 6.39 21.62
N LEU A 47 -4.37 5.20 21.39
CA LEU A 47 -4.97 4.15 20.56
C LEU A 47 -6.26 3.61 21.17
N LEU A 48 -6.24 3.26 22.45
CA LEU A 48 -7.39 2.70 23.17
C LEU A 48 -8.57 3.68 23.27
N LYS A 49 -8.32 4.98 23.32
CA LYS A 49 -9.35 6.01 23.36
C LYS A 49 -10.28 5.95 22.16
N GLU A 50 -9.79 5.58 20.99
CA GLU A 50 -10.61 5.46 19.78
C GLU A 50 -11.61 4.30 19.83
N LEU A 51 -11.37 3.30 20.69
CA LEU A 51 -12.27 2.18 20.91
C LEU A 51 -13.35 2.49 21.96
N ALA A 52 -13.11 3.48 22.81
CA ALA A 52 -13.99 3.79 23.95
C ALA A 52 -15.36 4.33 23.51
N GLY A 53 -16.42 3.90 24.21
CA GLY A 53 -17.77 4.43 24.04
C GLY A 53 -18.46 4.10 22.73
N ARG A 54 -17.92 3.21 21.92
CA ARG A 54 -18.47 2.77 20.63
C ARG A 54 -18.97 1.34 20.71
N SER A 55 -20.12 1.07 20.12
CA SER A 55 -20.70 -0.27 20.03
C SER A 55 -20.24 -1.03 18.79
N GLY A 56 -20.14 -2.36 18.89
CA GLY A 56 -19.77 -3.25 17.79
C GLY A 56 -18.25 -3.35 17.54
N PRO A 57 -17.84 -4.21 16.59
CA PRO A 57 -16.45 -4.43 16.26
C PRO A 57 -15.78 -3.16 15.76
N ARG A 58 -14.58 -2.90 16.25
CA ARG A 58 -13.78 -1.71 15.90
C ARG A 58 -12.32 -2.11 15.72
N LEU A 59 -11.68 -1.46 14.76
CA LEU A 59 -10.26 -1.58 14.51
C LEU A 59 -9.62 -0.20 14.61
N VAL A 60 -8.58 -0.06 15.42
CA VAL A 60 -7.75 1.15 15.42
C VAL A 60 -6.45 0.81 14.74
N HIS A 61 -6.13 1.57 13.73
CA HIS A 61 -4.89 1.43 12.97
C HIS A 61 -4.34 2.79 12.55
N ILE A 62 -3.04 2.85 12.36
CA ILE A 62 -2.31 4.04 11.96
C ILE A 62 -1.41 3.69 10.77
N ALA A 63 -1.03 4.71 10.01
CA ALA A 63 -0.04 4.60 8.94
C ALA A 63 1.11 5.57 9.24
N THR A 64 2.31 5.03 9.36
CA THR A 64 3.54 5.77 9.67
C THR A 64 4.70 5.20 8.88
N ASP A 65 5.71 6.02 8.61
CA ASP A 65 6.97 5.53 8.05
C ASP A 65 7.69 4.62 9.06
N GLY A 66 8.32 3.54 8.59
CA GLY A 66 9.06 2.64 9.45
C GLY A 66 10.22 3.32 10.18
N GLU A 67 10.86 4.30 9.52
CA GLU A 67 11.93 5.10 10.09
C GLU A 67 11.48 5.96 11.29
N THR A 68 10.19 6.19 11.45
CA THR A 68 9.64 6.90 12.61
C THR A 68 10.05 6.24 13.94
N TYR A 69 10.15 4.90 13.95
CA TYR A 69 10.44 4.11 15.14
C TYR A 69 11.93 3.83 15.31
N GLY A 70 12.72 4.85 15.57
CA GLY A 70 14.15 4.72 15.86
C GLY A 70 15.02 5.75 15.16
N HIS A 71 14.79 6.01 13.86
CA HIS A 71 15.56 7.01 13.12
C HIS A 71 15.06 8.43 13.41
N HIS A 72 13.77 8.71 13.21
CA HIS A 72 13.20 10.04 13.48
C HIS A 72 12.91 10.28 14.97
N HIS A 73 12.46 9.25 15.67
CA HIS A 73 12.20 9.30 17.11
C HIS A 73 13.05 8.26 17.84
N ARG A 74 14.13 8.71 18.45
CA ARG A 74 15.00 7.85 19.26
C ARG A 74 14.17 7.12 20.32
N HIS A 75 14.35 5.80 20.44
CA HIS A 75 13.57 4.91 21.32
C HIS A 75 12.07 4.81 20.99
N GLY A 76 11.64 5.22 19.78
CA GLY A 76 10.26 5.06 19.32
C GLY A 76 9.84 3.59 19.17
N ASP A 77 10.78 2.71 18.85
CA ASP A 77 10.64 1.26 18.84
C ASP A 77 10.29 0.70 20.23
N MET A 78 10.93 1.22 21.29
CA MET A 78 10.63 0.83 22.66
C MET A 78 9.23 1.30 23.09
N ALA A 79 8.81 2.49 22.67
CA ALA A 79 7.47 3.00 22.94
C ALA A 79 6.40 2.16 22.22
N LEU A 80 6.67 1.73 21.00
CA LEU A 80 5.80 0.81 20.25
C LEU A 80 5.70 -0.55 20.95
N ALA A 81 6.85 -1.16 21.29
CA ALA A 81 6.89 -2.44 21.98
C ALA A 81 6.14 -2.39 23.32
N PHE A 82 6.35 -1.33 24.09
CA PHE A 82 5.62 -1.12 25.34
C PHE A 82 4.11 -1.00 25.10
N ALA A 83 3.68 -0.20 24.13
CA ALA A 83 2.26 0.02 23.84
C ALA A 83 1.56 -1.28 23.44
N LEU A 84 2.18 -2.08 22.57
CA LEU A 84 1.65 -3.37 22.14
C LEU A 84 1.54 -4.34 23.33
N HIS A 85 2.60 -4.48 24.11
CA HIS A 85 2.60 -5.33 25.31
C HIS A 85 1.55 -4.88 26.35
N TYR A 86 1.45 -3.58 26.60
CA TYR A 86 0.45 -3.04 27.51
C TYR A 86 -0.99 -3.33 27.05
N ILE A 87 -1.28 -3.15 25.76
CA ILE A 87 -2.61 -3.42 25.19
C ILE A 87 -2.98 -4.90 25.35
N GLU A 88 -2.06 -5.82 25.06
CA GLU A 88 -2.30 -7.26 25.21
C GLU A 88 -2.49 -7.67 26.67
N THR A 89 -1.60 -7.23 27.56
CA THR A 89 -1.62 -7.67 28.98
C THR A 89 -2.75 -7.04 29.78
N SER A 90 -3.21 -5.84 29.40
CA SER A 90 -4.35 -5.19 30.05
C SER A 90 -5.70 -5.78 29.66
N GLY A 91 -5.78 -6.55 28.57
CA GLY A 91 -7.03 -7.09 28.03
C GLY A 91 -8.03 -6.05 27.54
N LEU A 92 -7.59 -4.80 27.34
CA LEU A 92 -8.44 -3.70 26.90
C LEU A 92 -8.75 -3.75 25.40
N ALA A 93 -7.85 -4.35 24.62
CA ALA A 93 -8.03 -4.64 23.21
C ALA A 93 -7.17 -5.84 22.81
N ARG A 94 -7.45 -6.39 21.62
CA ARG A 94 -6.66 -7.48 21.02
C ARG A 94 -5.85 -6.95 19.84
N LEU A 95 -4.60 -7.37 19.74
CA LEU A 95 -3.79 -7.14 18.54
C LEU A 95 -4.28 -8.08 17.43
N THR A 96 -4.34 -7.57 16.21
CA THR A 96 -4.79 -8.31 15.04
C THR A 96 -4.11 -7.76 13.77
N ASN A 97 -4.33 -8.40 12.66
CA ASN A 97 -4.00 -7.90 11.32
C ASN A 97 -5.28 -7.76 10.47
N TYR A 98 -5.16 -7.11 9.31
CA TYR A 98 -6.33 -6.85 8.46
C TYR A 98 -7.01 -8.12 7.97
N GLY A 99 -6.25 -9.18 7.66
CA GLY A 99 -6.80 -10.45 7.19
C GLY A 99 -7.66 -11.12 8.26
N GLU A 100 -7.13 -11.30 9.45
CA GLU A 100 -7.85 -11.87 10.59
C GLU A 100 -9.09 -11.04 10.96
N TYR A 101 -8.94 -9.70 10.95
CA TYR A 101 -10.07 -8.82 11.24
C TYR A 101 -11.20 -9.00 10.21
N LEU A 102 -10.88 -9.07 8.91
CA LEU A 102 -11.88 -9.25 7.85
C LEU A 102 -12.56 -10.61 7.86
N GLU A 103 -11.86 -11.65 8.28
CA GLU A 103 -12.45 -12.99 8.43
C GLU A 103 -13.64 -12.99 9.40
N HIS A 104 -13.53 -12.20 10.48
CA HIS A 104 -14.57 -12.09 11.49
C HIS A 104 -15.56 -10.93 11.28
N HIS A 105 -15.12 -9.89 10.57
CA HIS A 105 -15.85 -8.63 10.39
C HIS A 105 -15.77 -8.14 8.95
N PRO A 106 -16.48 -8.78 8.01
CA PRO A 106 -16.49 -8.33 6.61
C PRO A 106 -17.06 -6.91 6.50
N PRO A 107 -16.68 -6.14 5.44
CA PRO A 107 -17.15 -4.78 5.26
C PRO A 107 -18.66 -4.74 5.05
N ALA A 108 -19.35 -3.90 5.84
CA ALA A 108 -20.79 -3.67 5.74
C ALA A 108 -21.12 -2.28 5.17
N TYR A 109 -20.11 -1.51 4.78
CA TYR A 109 -20.24 -0.15 4.26
C TYR A 109 -19.44 -0.02 2.97
N GLU A 110 -19.94 0.83 2.08
CA GLU A 110 -19.25 1.18 0.85
C GLU A 110 -18.60 2.57 0.96
N ALA A 111 -17.54 2.77 0.19
CA ALA A 111 -16.90 4.06 0.01
C ALA A 111 -16.53 4.28 -1.45
N GLU A 112 -16.55 5.52 -1.86
CA GLU A 112 -16.01 5.98 -3.14
C GLU A 112 -14.68 6.69 -2.91
N ILE A 113 -13.71 6.42 -3.77
CA ILE A 113 -12.42 7.09 -3.75
C ILE A 113 -12.57 8.47 -4.40
N ASN A 114 -12.11 9.49 -3.70
CA ASN A 114 -12.00 10.82 -4.26
C ASN A 114 -10.80 10.84 -5.23
N GLU A 115 -11.07 10.65 -6.50
CA GLU A 115 -10.06 10.54 -7.54
C GLU A 115 -9.22 11.82 -7.66
N HIS A 116 -8.01 11.66 -8.20
CA HIS A 116 -7.04 12.74 -8.38
C HIS A 116 -6.65 13.48 -7.11
N SER A 117 -7.01 12.96 -5.95
CA SER A 117 -6.61 13.51 -4.66
C SER A 117 -5.24 12.97 -4.20
N ALA A 118 -4.64 13.67 -3.24
CA ALA A 118 -3.43 13.24 -2.55
C ALA A 118 -3.46 13.70 -1.10
N TRP A 119 -3.05 12.83 -0.18
CA TRP A 119 -2.96 13.17 1.24
C TRP A 119 -1.94 14.27 1.53
N SER A 120 -0.91 14.41 0.69
CA SER A 120 0.26 15.27 0.92
C SER A 120 0.23 16.57 0.13
N CYS A 121 -0.81 16.82 -0.69
CA CYS A 121 -0.89 18.03 -1.51
C CYS A 121 -2.34 18.40 -1.81
N ALA A 122 -2.73 19.63 -1.52
CA ALA A 122 -4.07 20.13 -1.84
C ALA A 122 -4.38 20.18 -3.35
N HIS A 123 -3.34 20.17 -4.22
CA HIS A 123 -3.48 20.10 -5.67
C HIS A 123 -3.59 18.63 -6.17
N GLY A 124 -3.76 17.69 -5.27
CA GLY A 124 -3.95 16.28 -5.60
C GLY A 124 -2.75 15.66 -6.32
N VAL A 125 -3.04 14.87 -7.34
CA VAL A 125 -2.02 14.13 -8.12
C VAL A 125 -1.13 15.03 -8.99
N GLU A 126 -1.45 16.32 -9.16
CA GLU A 126 -0.59 17.29 -9.83
C GLU A 126 0.80 17.35 -9.17
N ARG A 127 0.89 17.04 -7.87
CA ARG A 127 2.16 16.90 -7.17
C ARG A 127 3.18 16.03 -7.90
N TRP A 128 2.75 15.01 -8.62
CA TRP A 128 3.64 14.07 -9.31
C TRP A 128 3.78 14.33 -10.81
N SER A 129 3.00 15.25 -11.37
CA SER A 129 2.95 15.47 -12.83
C SER A 129 3.11 16.93 -13.26
N GLY A 130 3.04 17.88 -12.32
CA GLY A 130 3.01 19.29 -12.62
C GLY A 130 3.82 20.17 -11.66
N ASN A 131 3.80 21.46 -11.95
CA ASN A 131 4.35 22.49 -11.08
C ASN A 131 3.26 23.01 -10.13
N CYS A 132 2.90 22.24 -9.14
CA CYS A 132 1.82 22.57 -8.20
C CYS A 132 2.12 23.75 -7.26
N GLY A 133 3.36 24.23 -7.24
CA GLY A 133 3.78 25.35 -6.38
C GLY A 133 4.05 25.00 -4.92
N CYS A 134 3.75 23.78 -4.47
CA CYS A 134 4.07 23.36 -3.11
C CYS A 134 5.58 23.29 -2.88
N SER A 135 6.03 23.83 -1.74
CA SER A 135 7.45 23.88 -1.36
C SER A 135 7.59 23.67 0.15
N THR A 136 8.71 23.09 0.56
CA THR A 136 9.10 23.01 1.98
C THR A 136 9.68 24.33 2.51
N GLY A 137 9.89 25.31 1.62
CA GLY A 137 10.50 26.60 1.97
C GLY A 137 12.02 26.59 2.12
N MET A 138 12.66 25.42 2.05
CA MET A 138 14.12 25.29 2.27
C MET A 138 14.97 25.93 1.17
N ASN A 139 14.46 26.00 -0.06
CA ASN A 139 15.18 26.54 -1.22
C ASN A 139 14.30 27.57 -1.94
N PRO A 140 14.34 28.85 -1.53
CA PRO A 140 13.57 29.91 -2.17
C PRO A 140 13.88 30.02 -3.67
N GLY A 141 12.84 30.15 -4.47
CA GLY A 141 12.97 30.26 -5.94
C GLY A 141 13.03 28.91 -6.67
N TRP A 142 13.16 27.79 -5.99
CA TRP A 142 13.03 26.49 -6.63
C TRP A 142 11.56 26.18 -6.96
N THR A 143 11.36 25.54 -8.11
CA THR A 143 10.04 25.17 -8.60
C THR A 143 9.99 23.67 -8.90
N GLN A 144 8.78 23.14 -9.08
CA GLN A 144 8.57 21.74 -9.50
C GLN A 144 8.36 21.63 -11.02
N ALA A 145 8.74 22.64 -11.79
CA ALA A 145 8.55 22.65 -13.25
C ALA A 145 9.20 21.45 -13.99
N TRP A 146 10.25 20.86 -13.39
CA TRP A 146 10.91 19.66 -13.88
C TRP A 146 10.04 18.39 -13.88
N ARG A 147 8.98 18.36 -13.06
CA ARG A 147 8.10 17.16 -12.92
C ARG A 147 7.34 16.84 -14.21
N ALA A 148 6.80 17.86 -14.88
CA ALA A 148 6.05 17.65 -16.10
C ALA A 148 6.90 17.04 -17.25
N PRO A 149 8.09 17.56 -17.57
CA PRO A 149 8.96 16.92 -18.57
C PRO A 149 9.41 15.52 -18.14
N LEU A 150 9.73 15.29 -16.85
CA LEU A 150 10.07 13.96 -16.37
C LEU A 150 8.90 12.98 -16.54
N ARG A 151 7.70 13.38 -16.15
CA ARG A 151 6.50 12.54 -16.33
C ARG A 151 6.26 12.20 -17.80
N ARG A 152 6.39 13.18 -18.68
CA ARG A 152 6.26 12.93 -20.13
C ARG A 152 7.30 11.95 -20.64
N ALA A 153 8.55 12.10 -20.23
CA ALA A 153 9.64 11.20 -20.63
C ALA A 153 9.38 9.76 -20.14
N LEU A 154 8.94 9.58 -18.88
CA LEU A 154 8.61 8.28 -18.35
C LEU A 154 7.37 7.64 -19.03
N ASN A 155 6.36 8.44 -19.35
CA ASN A 155 5.20 7.96 -20.09
C ASN A 155 5.60 7.53 -21.50
N TRP A 156 6.38 8.34 -22.19
CA TRP A 156 6.90 8.00 -23.51
C TRP A 156 7.70 6.68 -23.46
N LEU A 157 8.62 6.54 -22.50
CA LEU A 157 9.41 5.32 -22.35
C LEU A 157 8.51 4.09 -22.11
N ARG A 158 7.49 4.19 -21.25
CA ARG A 158 6.52 3.13 -21.03
C ARG A 158 5.81 2.75 -22.33
N ASP A 159 5.35 3.75 -23.09
CA ASP A 159 4.59 3.54 -24.31
C ASP A 159 5.44 2.91 -25.44
N GLU A 160 6.75 3.19 -25.45
CA GLU A 160 7.70 2.51 -26.36
C GLU A 160 8.04 1.09 -25.91
N LEU A 161 8.13 0.84 -24.58
CA LEU A 161 8.49 -0.48 -24.07
C LEU A 161 7.34 -1.48 -24.12
N ALA A 162 6.08 -1.05 -23.96
CA ALA A 162 4.93 -1.93 -23.92
C ALA A 162 4.80 -2.78 -25.21
N PRO A 163 4.87 -2.20 -26.45
CA PRO A 163 4.83 -3.00 -27.68
C PRO A 163 6.04 -3.94 -27.83
N LEU A 164 7.21 -3.56 -27.32
CA LEU A 164 8.39 -4.42 -27.34
C LEU A 164 8.21 -5.63 -26.41
N TYR A 165 7.64 -5.38 -25.22
CA TYR A 165 7.28 -6.47 -24.30
C TYR A 165 6.27 -7.42 -24.95
N GLU A 166 5.16 -6.92 -25.49
CA GLU A 166 4.16 -7.72 -26.16
C GLU A 166 4.76 -8.58 -27.27
N LYS A 167 5.56 -7.97 -28.13
CA LYS A 167 6.22 -8.68 -29.24
C LYS A 167 7.16 -9.78 -28.76
N GLN A 168 7.94 -9.53 -27.71
CA GLN A 168 8.89 -10.53 -27.19
C GLN A 168 8.19 -11.62 -26.37
N ALA A 169 7.25 -11.24 -25.54
CA ALA A 169 6.52 -12.17 -24.68
C ALA A 169 5.57 -13.10 -25.48
N SER A 170 4.95 -12.62 -26.55
CA SER A 170 4.09 -13.42 -27.44
C SER A 170 4.81 -14.53 -28.18
N LEU A 171 6.14 -14.56 -28.19
CA LEU A 171 6.90 -15.70 -28.70
C LEU A 171 6.83 -16.91 -27.77
N TYR A 172 6.49 -16.73 -26.51
CA TYR A 172 6.53 -17.75 -25.47
C TYR A 172 5.22 -17.92 -24.71
N LEU A 173 4.40 -16.85 -24.60
CA LEU A 173 3.20 -16.79 -23.78
C LEU A 173 1.94 -16.67 -24.64
N LYS A 174 0.86 -17.31 -24.21
CA LYS A 174 -0.46 -17.27 -24.85
C LYS A 174 -1.05 -15.86 -24.82
N ASP A 175 -1.02 -15.22 -23.66
CA ASP A 175 -1.38 -13.83 -23.42
C ASP A 175 -0.34 -13.21 -22.50
N PRO A 176 0.50 -12.29 -23.01
CA PRO A 176 1.54 -11.64 -22.22
C PRO A 176 1.04 -10.88 -20.98
N TRP A 177 -0.08 -10.16 -21.11
CA TRP A 177 -0.60 -9.33 -20.05
C TRP A 177 -1.33 -10.14 -18.98
N GLU A 178 -2.06 -11.18 -19.36
CA GLU A 178 -2.63 -12.14 -18.41
C GLU A 178 -1.53 -12.86 -17.64
N ALA A 179 -0.49 -13.35 -18.33
CA ALA A 179 0.64 -13.97 -17.69
C ALA A 179 1.34 -13.01 -16.71
N ARG A 180 1.58 -11.77 -17.11
CA ARG A 180 2.16 -10.75 -16.23
C ARG A 180 1.30 -10.50 -14.98
N ASN A 181 -0.02 -10.46 -15.11
CA ASN A 181 -0.91 -10.23 -13.98
C ASN A 181 -0.96 -11.45 -13.03
N ASP A 182 -0.93 -12.66 -13.57
CA ASP A 182 -0.92 -13.90 -12.77
C ASP A 182 0.45 -14.21 -12.14
N TYR A 183 1.53 -13.56 -12.61
CA TYR A 183 2.88 -13.78 -12.08
C TYR A 183 3.02 -13.48 -10.60
N ILE A 184 2.06 -12.76 -10.01
CA ILE A 184 1.98 -12.54 -8.56
C ILE A 184 1.98 -13.87 -7.78
N SER A 185 1.42 -14.95 -8.33
CA SER A 185 1.43 -16.27 -7.70
C SER A 185 2.86 -16.80 -7.52
N VAL A 186 3.72 -16.59 -8.53
CA VAL A 186 5.14 -16.96 -8.48
C VAL A 186 5.96 -16.04 -7.55
N ILE A 187 5.57 -14.77 -7.43
CA ILE A 187 6.22 -13.84 -6.48
C ILE A 187 5.94 -14.27 -5.04
N LEU A 188 4.72 -14.71 -4.75
CA LEU A 188 4.29 -15.14 -3.42
C LEU A 188 4.81 -16.51 -3.05
N ASP A 189 4.96 -17.41 -4.02
CA ASP A 189 5.55 -18.74 -3.87
C ASP A 189 6.57 -19.02 -4.99
N ARG A 190 7.85 -18.90 -4.68
CA ARG A 190 8.97 -19.10 -5.63
C ARG A 190 9.43 -20.54 -5.74
N SER A 191 8.65 -21.51 -5.27
CA SER A 191 8.96 -22.91 -5.40
C SER A 191 9.08 -23.33 -6.88
N PRO A 192 9.85 -24.36 -7.21
CA PRO A 192 9.91 -24.93 -8.56
C PRO A 192 8.53 -25.41 -9.05
N GLU A 193 7.70 -25.87 -8.13
CA GLU A 193 6.34 -26.36 -8.39
C GLU A 193 5.47 -25.22 -8.88
N SER A 194 5.39 -24.10 -8.14
CA SER A 194 4.63 -22.90 -8.51
C SER A 194 5.07 -22.33 -9.87
N GLN A 195 6.38 -22.26 -10.11
CA GLN A 195 6.92 -21.82 -11.40
C GLN A 195 6.52 -22.76 -12.54
N SER A 196 6.52 -24.07 -12.30
CA SER A 196 6.13 -25.07 -13.29
C SER A 196 4.64 -25.00 -13.62
N GLU A 197 3.78 -24.83 -12.64
CA GLU A 197 2.34 -24.64 -12.81
C GLU A 197 2.04 -23.37 -13.59
N PHE A 198 2.69 -22.27 -13.24
CA PHE A 198 2.57 -21.00 -13.95
C PHE A 198 2.96 -21.15 -15.44
N LEU A 199 4.09 -21.78 -15.74
CA LEU A 199 4.53 -21.99 -17.12
C LEU A 199 3.60 -22.96 -17.87
N ALA A 200 3.07 -23.98 -17.23
CA ALA A 200 2.09 -24.90 -17.84
C ALA A 200 0.80 -24.19 -18.24
N LYS A 201 0.36 -23.22 -17.42
CA LYS A 201 -0.84 -22.40 -17.68
C LYS A 201 -0.63 -21.43 -18.84
N HIS A 202 0.47 -20.70 -18.82
CA HIS A 202 0.65 -19.50 -19.66
C HIS A 202 1.55 -19.70 -20.89
N ALA A 203 2.43 -20.70 -20.93
CA ALA A 203 3.30 -20.91 -22.07
C ALA A 203 2.54 -21.43 -23.31
N LEU A 204 2.98 -21.02 -24.50
CA LEU A 204 2.46 -21.51 -25.78
C LEU A 204 2.75 -23.01 -26.02
N GLY A 205 3.78 -23.54 -25.40
CA GLY A 205 4.20 -24.93 -25.53
C GLY A 205 5.27 -25.31 -24.53
N LYS A 206 5.91 -26.45 -24.74
CA LYS A 206 7.00 -26.91 -23.86
C LYS A 206 8.24 -26.05 -24.08
N LEU A 207 8.64 -25.31 -23.04
CA LEU A 207 9.81 -24.46 -23.05
C LEU A 207 11.06 -25.23 -22.59
N GLY A 208 12.19 -25.03 -23.27
CA GLY A 208 13.49 -25.44 -22.77
C GLY A 208 13.91 -24.64 -21.52
N GLN A 209 14.90 -25.19 -20.77
CA GLN A 209 15.33 -24.54 -19.53
C GLN A 209 15.76 -23.08 -19.71
N ALA A 210 16.49 -22.75 -20.76
CA ALA A 210 16.93 -21.39 -21.07
C ALA A 210 15.75 -20.47 -21.38
N GLU A 211 14.72 -20.97 -22.06
CA GLU A 211 13.51 -20.23 -22.38
C GLU A 211 12.65 -19.98 -21.15
N GLN A 212 12.54 -20.96 -20.23
CA GLN A 212 11.84 -20.78 -18.95
C GLN A 212 12.47 -19.64 -18.14
N VAL A 213 13.81 -19.63 -18.01
CA VAL A 213 14.54 -18.56 -17.33
C VAL A 213 14.30 -17.21 -18.00
N LYS A 214 14.26 -17.18 -19.35
CA LYS A 214 14.01 -15.94 -20.11
C LYS A 214 12.60 -15.42 -19.86
N VAL A 215 11.60 -16.30 -19.90
CA VAL A 215 10.18 -15.94 -19.67
C VAL A 215 9.98 -15.37 -18.25
N LEU A 216 10.52 -16.06 -17.24
CA LEU A 216 10.42 -15.58 -15.84
C LEU A 216 11.18 -14.27 -15.57
N LYS A 217 12.08 -13.86 -16.46
CA LYS A 217 12.77 -12.56 -16.40
C LYS A 217 12.06 -11.46 -17.20
N LEU A 218 11.16 -11.81 -18.11
CA LEU A 218 10.34 -10.86 -18.86
C LEU A 218 9.15 -10.37 -18.03
N LEU A 219 8.73 -11.13 -17.03
CA LEU A 219 7.61 -10.88 -16.12
C LEU A 219 8.06 -10.21 -14.82
#